data_bfa0f2ec9e8177cc52543e26e212a57f
#
_entry.id   bfa0f2ec9e8177cc52543e26e212a57f
#
_cell.length_a   1.000
_cell.length_b   1.000
_cell.length_c   1.000
_cell.angle_alpha   90.00
_cell.angle_beta   90.00
_cell.angle_gamma   90.00
#
_symmetry.space_group_name_H-M   'P 1'
#
loop_
_entity.id
_entity.type
_entity.pdbx_description
1 polymer ?
#
loop_
_entity_poly.entity_id
_entity_poly.type
_entity_poly.pdbx_seq_one_letter_code
_entity_poly.pdbx_strand_id
1 'polypeptide(L)'
;MFSKLKLLFKDTVIYGSSTILARSLNYLLVPLYANKLSTFDNGVQTIIYANIALANVLFSYGLETSYLKVVSDSSHKGRDETQLFSTAFLTLFVTSTLFALCIVIFAPLIAQLIGLSASDFTFVRYAALILWIDTLLVIPFAELRLKRKALQFAIARVVGVIAVVVCAVILIVPFHIGLAGVFIAEAFGSLISLLLVIPVFSQFRIFFSTVQLREMLRIGLPYVPTGIAGLLIHLIVRNILIRIPASQIENIYGKGYQPSDIVGIYGRIAAFGVVLQLFIQVFRFAWQPFFLQHAKDPDAKRLFQHVLSISTCFTMFLALAATYFVPDLVRYHYAGSFYLLPPRYWIGLSILPWIFLSYVFDMISTNLSAGILITGNTRYLPVVTFAGAAVTAFFCWWLVPVSGMDGAAYAIVAGTVVMSLVMAWYSLKVFPVHYDWLKLVLLFLAGIALGWFQFFIGPKLPQAGALLAAKTSMLVLYFVFAMVLFREEVTLIARKVGNKFRRQ
;
A
#
# COMPACT_ATOMS: atom_id res chain seq x y z
N MET A 1 -3.14 22.50 27.02
CA MET A 1 -3.74 21.43 26.22
C MET A 1 -3.70 21.75 24.74
N PHE A 2 -4.25 22.85 24.25
CA PHE A 2 -4.26 23.25 22.83
C PHE A 2 -2.87 23.33 22.17
N SER A 3 -1.84 23.82 22.84
CA SER A 3 -0.47 23.90 22.30
C SER A 3 0.14 22.51 22.04
N LYS A 4 -0.10 21.55 22.93
CA LYS A 4 0.37 20.16 22.77
C LYS A 4 -0.37 19.44 21.62
N LEU A 5 -1.68 19.69 21.45
CA LEU A 5 -2.47 19.20 20.34
C LEU A 5 -2.03 19.79 19.00
N LYS A 6 -1.76 21.09 18.95
CA LYS A 6 -1.24 21.79 17.76
C LYS A 6 0.14 21.24 17.34
N LEU A 7 1.00 20.97 18.30
CA LEU A 7 2.32 20.39 18.07
C LEU A 7 2.21 18.96 17.55
N LEU A 8 1.37 18.13 18.18
CA LEU A 8 1.12 16.75 17.75
C LEU A 8 0.55 16.72 16.32
N PHE A 9 -0.40 17.60 16.01
CA PHE A 9 -0.98 17.71 14.66
C PHE A 9 0.08 18.12 13.65
N LYS A 10 0.94 19.10 13.97
CA LYS A 10 2.05 19.53 13.10
C LYS A 10 3.00 18.37 12.81
N ASP A 11 3.42 17.63 13.83
CA ASP A 11 4.34 16.50 13.68
C ASP A 11 3.69 15.39 12.83
N THR A 12 2.42 15.04 13.11
CA THR A 12 1.67 14.04 12.34
C THR A 12 1.53 14.43 10.87
N VAL A 13 1.28 15.71 10.58
CA VAL A 13 1.21 16.21 9.20
C VAL A 13 2.58 16.09 8.52
N ILE A 14 3.68 16.45 9.18
CA ILE A 14 5.03 16.36 8.60
C ILE A 14 5.42 14.89 8.32
N TYR A 15 5.21 13.98 9.28
CA TYR A 15 5.50 12.55 9.10
C TYR A 15 4.60 11.92 8.02
N GLY A 16 3.31 12.24 8.05
CA GLY A 16 2.36 11.72 7.07
C GLY A 16 2.63 12.24 5.67
N SER A 17 2.78 13.56 5.51
CA SER A 17 3.04 14.18 4.20
C SER A 17 4.39 13.76 3.62
N SER A 18 5.45 13.65 4.41
CA SER A 18 6.75 13.18 3.92
C SER A 18 6.69 11.72 3.44
N THR A 19 5.95 10.87 4.12
CA THR A 19 5.75 9.47 3.71
C THR A 19 4.92 9.36 2.43
N ILE A 20 3.87 10.16 2.30
CA ILE A 20 3.04 10.23 1.09
C ILE A 20 3.86 10.76 -0.07
N LEU A 21 4.60 11.86 0.13
CA LEU A 21 5.47 12.46 -0.89
C LEU A 21 6.53 11.47 -1.38
N ALA A 22 7.22 10.78 -0.47
CA ALA A 22 8.20 9.77 -0.80
C ALA A 22 7.60 8.64 -1.66
N ARG A 23 6.41 8.15 -1.30
CA ARG A 23 5.71 7.14 -2.12
C ARG A 23 5.32 7.70 -3.49
N SER A 24 4.76 8.91 -3.54
CA SER A 24 4.37 9.55 -4.81
C SER A 24 5.54 9.72 -5.76
N LEU A 25 6.72 10.11 -5.24
CA LEU A 25 7.94 10.23 -6.04
C LEU A 25 8.38 8.90 -6.64
N ASN A 26 8.29 7.79 -5.90
CA ASN A 26 8.60 6.46 -6.44
C ASN A 26 7.68 6.07 -7.61
N TYR A 27 6.42 6.51 -7.60
CA TYR A 27 5.50 6.26 -8.72
C TYR A 27 5.85 7.01 -10.00
N LEU A 28 6.63 8.11 -9.92
CA LEU A 28 7.17 8.78 -11.11
C LEU A 28 8.13 7.89 -11.91
N LEU A 29 8.71 6.87 -11.29
CA LEU A 29 9.56 5.89 -11.95
C LEU A 29 8.78 4.84 -12.76
N VAL A 30 7.47 4.70 -12.53
CA VAL A 30 6.63 3.71 -13.27
C VAL A 30 6.68 3.94 -14.78
N PRO A 31 6.46 5.16 -15.31
CA PRO A 31 6.60 5.41 -16.74
C PRO A 31 8.03 5.21 -17.26
N LEU A 32 9.04 5.61 -16.50
CA LEU A 32 10.44 5.41 -16.86
C LEU A 32 10.74 3.92 -17.07
N TYR A 33 10.42 3.10 -16.07
CA TYR A 33 10.65 1.66 -16.12
C TYR A 33 9.84 0.97 -17.23
N ALA A 34 8.58 1.39 -17.41
CA ALA A 34 7.73 0.84 -18.46
C ALA A 34 8.24 1.14 -19.87
N ASN A 35 8.83 2.32 -20.10
CA ASN A 35 9.34 2.72 -21.41
C ASN A 35 10.75 2.17 -21.70
N LYS A 36 11.60 2.01 -20.68
CA LYS A 36 13.02 1.69 -20.83
C LYS A 36 13.36 0.22 -20.57
N LEU A 37 12.57 -0.50 -19.77
CA LEU A 37 12.78 -1.91 -19.46
C LEU A 37 11.78 -2.78 -20.23
N SER A 38 12.13 -4.05 -20.48
CA SER A 38 11.20 -5.02 -21.05
C SER A 38 10.04 -5.35 -20.09
N THR A 39 8.98 -5.96 -20.59
CA THR A 39 7.89 -6.50 -19.73
C THR A 39 8.43 -7.59 -18.82
N PHE A 40 9.35 -8.41 -19.31
CA PHE A 40 10.05 -9.45 -18.55
C PHE A 40 10.82 -8.85 -17.36
N ASP A 41 11.67 -7.83 -17.58
CA ASP A 41 12.44 -7.16 -16.52
C ASP A 41 11.50 -6.53 -15.46
N ASN A 42 10.41 -5.91 -15.91
CA ASN A 42 9.39 -5.38 -15.02
C ASN A 42 8.70 -6.49 -14.20
N GLY A 43 8.59 -7.70 -14.74
CA GLY A 43 8.09 -8.87 -14.05
C GLY A 43 9.04 -9.33 -12.95
N VAL A 44 10.31 -9.52 -13.27
CA VAL A 44 11.37 -9.86 -12.32
C VAL A 44 11.40 -8.85 -11.17
N GLN A 45 11.41 -7.54 -11.50
CA GLN A 45 11.31 -6.48 -10.50
C GLN A 45 10.08 -6.63 -9.61
N THR A 46 8.91 -6.83 -10.19
CA THR A 46 7.64 -6.92 -9.47
C THR A 46 7.63 -8.07 -8.47
N ILE A 47 8.17 -9.24 -8.83
CA ILE A 47 8.30 -10.40 -7.95
C ILE A 47 9.26 -10.12 -6.82
N ILE A 48 10.45 -9.61 -7.13
CA ILE A 48 11.48 -9.34 -6.13
C ILE A 48 10.97 -8.31 -5.11
N TYR A 49 10.38 -7.19 -5.55
CA TYR A 49 9.86 -6.18 -4.63
C TYR A 49 8.68 -6.67 -3.78
N ALA A 50 7.85 -7.57 -4.30
CA ALA A 50 6.80 -8.19 -3.50
C ALA A 50 7.39 -9.03 -2.37
N ASN A 51 8.46 -9.78 -2.66
CA ASN A 51 9.15 -10.60 -1.67
C ASN A 51 10.03 -9.76 -0.72
N ILE A 52 10.64 -8.66 -1.18
CA ILE A 52 11.30 -7.66 -0.31
C ILE A 52 10.30 -7.11 0.73
N ALA A 53 9.07 -6.77 0.32
CA ALA A 53 8.07 -6.26 1.25
C ALA A 53 7.75 -7.27 2.36
N LEU A 54 7.63 -8.56 2.03
CA LEU A 54 7.47 -9.64 3.02
C LEU A 54 8.72 -9.80 3.90
N ALA A 55 9.90 -9.83 3.28
CA ALA A 55 11.16 -10.01 3.98
C ALA A 55 11.44 -8.85 4.96
N ASN A 56 11.06 -7.61 4.63
CA ASN A 56 11.18 -6.45 5.54
C ASN A 56 10.45 -6.67 6.87
N VAL A 57 9.28 -7.32 6.84
CA VAL A 57 8.55 -7.67 8.09
C VAL A 57 9.33 -8.70 8.89
N LEU A 58 9.95 -9.68 8.22
CA LEU A 58 10.75 -10.73 8.87
C LEU A 58 12.09 -10.18 9.38
N PHE A 59 12.73 -9.28 8.67
CA PHE A 59 14.00 -8.65 9.05
C PHE A 59 13.84 -7.72 10.26
N SER A 60 12.74 -6.98 10.34
CA SER A 60 12.44 -6.07 11.45
C SER A 60 11.75 -6.76 12.63
N TYR A 61 11.10 -7.90 12.41
CA TYR A 61 10.32 -8.74 13.35
C TYR A 61 9.65 -7.97 14.50
N GLY A 62 9.07 -6.80 14.15
CA GLY A 62 8.31 -5.95 15.07
C GLY A 62 9.15 -5.16 16.08
N LEU A 63 10.49 -5.13 15.92
CA LEU A 63 11.38 -4.46 16.85
C LEU A 63 11.16 -2.94 16.87
N GLU A 64 10.78 -2.34 15.76
CA GLU A 64 10.38 -0.93 15.67
C GLU A 64 9.25 -0.58 16.63
N THR A 65 8.15 -1.33 16.56
CA THR A 65 6.96 -1.10 17.38
C THR A 65 7.25 -1.36 18.85
N SER A 66 8.02 -2.39 19.17
CA SER A 66 8.39 -2.71 20.54
C SER A 66 9.34 -1.70 21.13
N TYR A 67 10.32 -1.21 20.37
CA TYR A 67 11.24 -0.16 20.78
C TYR A 67 10.47 1.13 21.13
N LEU A 68 9.58 1.58 20.21
CA LEU A 68 8.73 2.75 20.45
C LEU A 68 7.89 2.59 21.70
N LYS A 69 7.33 1.40 21.95
CA LYS A 69 6.49 1.12 23.11
C LYS A 69 7.29 1.11 24.41
N VAL A 70 8.43 0.41 24.45
CA VAL A 70 9.25 0.27 25.65
C VAL A 70 9.83 1.62 26.08
N VAL A 71 10.31 2.45 25.14
CA VAL A 71 10.83 3.79 25.46
C VAL A 71 9.72 4.74 25.90
N SER A 72 8.51 4.63 25.33
CA SER A 72 7.38 5.51 25.66
C SER A 72 6.66 5.14 26.96
N ASP A 73 6.91 3.97 27.53
CA ASP A 73 6.22 3.49 28.71
C ASP A 73 6.75 4.19 29.97
N SER A 74 5.85 4.88 30.67
CA SER A 74 6.19 5.65 31.92
C SER A 74 6.63 4.74 33.05
N SER A 75 6.33 3.45 33.04
CA SER A 75 6.80 2.46 34.01
C SER A 75 8.33 2.25 33.96
N HIS A 76 8.94 2.66 32.86
CA HIS A 76 10.37 2.52 32.57
C HIS A 76 11.17 3.82 32.82
N LYS A 77 10.59 4.82 33.49
CA LYS A 77 11.29 6.05 33.89
C LYS A 77 12.53 5.70 34.70
N GLY A 78 13.74 6.03 34.17
CA GLY A 78 15.02 5.72 34.77
C GLY A 78 15.88 4.72 34.03
N ARG A 79 15.35 4.07 32.97
CA ARG A 79 16.19 3.27 32.05
C ARG A 79 16.97 4.17 31.11
N ASP A 80 18.20 3.77 30.83
CA ASP A 80 19.04 4.46 29.84
C ASP A 80 18.53 4.21 28.45
N GLU A 81 17.86 5.22 27.81
CA GLU A 81 17.38 5.18 26.45
C GLU A 81 18.50 4.81 25.46
N THR A 82 19.74 5.22 25.76
CA THR A 82 20.94 4.91 24.98
C THR A 82 21.20 3.39 24.93
N GLN A 83 20.99 2.69 26.06
CA GLN A 83 21.16 1.25 26.13
C GLN A 83 20.06 0.50 25.33
N LEU A 84 18.81 0.98 25.41
CA LEU A 84 17.69 0.43 24.62
C LEU A 84 17.93 0.61 23.12
N PHE A 85 18.34 1.82 22.70
CA PHE A 85 18.71 2.11 21.31
C PHE A 85 19.82 1.17 20.81
N SER A 86 20.90 1.09 21.60
CA SER A 86 22.07 0.27 21.23
C SER A 86 21.74 -1.21 21.17
N THR A 87 20.97 -1.73 22.14
CA THR A 87 20.53 -3.14 22.13
C THR A 87 19.65 -3.44 20.91
N ALA A 88 18.67 -2.58 20.61
CA ALA A 88 17.78 -2.76 19.49
C ALA A 88 18.54 -2.69 18.14
N PHE A 89 19.41 -1.68 17.98
CA PHE A 89 20.20 -1.51 16.77
C PHE A 89 21.19 -2.66 16.53
N LEU A 90 21.96 -3.05 17.55
CA LEU A 90 22.91 -4.18 17.45
C LEU A 90 22.19 -5.48 17.12
N THR A 91 21.02 -5.71 17.71
CA THR A 91 20.22 -6.89 17.38
C THR A 91 19.85 -6.91 15.91
N LEU A 92 19.28 -5.80 15.38
CA LEU A 92 18.94 -5.73 13.94
C LEU A 92 20.18 -5.81 13.07
N PHE A 93 21.27 -5.17 13.42
CA PHE A 93 22.52 -5.23 12.66
C PHE A 93 23.03 -6.67 12.51
N VAL A 94 23.12 -7.42 13.63
CA VAL A 94 23.61 -8.80 13.60
C VAL A 94 22.62 -9.71 12.87
N THR A 95 21.33 -9.67 13.20
CA THR A 95 20.34 -10.56 12.60
C THR A 95 20.11 -10.27 11.13
N SER A 96 20.04 -8.99 10.72
CA SER A 96 19.87 -8.65 9.30
C SER A 96 21.12 -8.98 8.48
N THR A 97 22.31 -8.86 9.07
CA THR A 97 23.56 -9.30 8.40
C THR A 97 23.53 -10.81 8.17
N LEU A 98 23.14 -11.60 9.17
CA LEU A 98 23.02 -13.05 9.02
C LEU A 98 21.95 -13.42 7.98
N PHE A 99 20.79 -12.79 8.01
CA PHE A 99 19.73 -13.04 7.04
C PHE A 99 20.14 -12.64 5.62
N ALA A 100 20.79 -11.48 5.46
CA ALA A 100 21.29 -11.03 4.17
C ALA A 100 22.36 -11.98 3.62
N LEU A 101 23.30 -12.44 4.44
CA LEU A 101 24.29 -13.44 4.06
C LEU A 101 23.64 -14.77 3.64
N CYS A 102 22.64 -15.24 4.40
CA CYS A 102 21.87 -16.42 4.00
C CYS A 102 21.19 -16.23 2.64
N ILE A 103 20.57 -15.07 2.38
CA ILE A 103 19.96 -14.77 1.08
C ILE A 103 21.02 -14.75 -0.02
N VAL A 104 22.20 -14.14 0.20
CA VAL A 104 23.28 -14.09 -0.80
C VAL A 104 23.83 -15.47 -1.13
N ILE A 105 24.02 -16.32 -0.11
CA ILE A 105 24.55 -17.69 -0.28
C ILE A 105 23.53 -18.57 -1.03
N PHE A 106 22.26 -18.50 -0.63
CA PHE A 106 21.18 -19.31 -1.22
C PHE A 106 20.42 -18.58 -2.34
N ALA A 107 20.98 -17.52 -2.91
CA ALA A 107 20.30 -16.70 -3.91
C ALA A 107 19.77 -17.48 -5.13
N PRO A 108 20.46 -18.48 -5.71
CA PRO A 108 19.89 -19.28 -6.81
C PRO A 108 18.67 -20.11 -6.40
N LEU A 109 18.69 -20.70 -5.19
CA LEU A 109 17.56 -21.45 -4.65
C LEU A 109 16.39 -20.53 -4.36
N ILE A 110 16.65 -19.36 -3.77
CA ILE A 110 15.59 -18.38 -3.45
C ILE A 110 14.97 -17.86 -4.75
N ALA A 111 15.75 -17.58 -5.80
CA ALA A 111 15.22 -17.18 -7.11
C ALA A 111 14.19 -18.23 -7.61
N GLN A 112 14.54 -19.50 -7.59
CA GLN A 112 13.63 -20.58 -7.99
C GLN A 112 12.40 -20.68 -7.09
N LEU A 113 12.58 -20.54 -5.76
CA LEU A 113 11.47 -20.57 -4.80
C LEU A 113 10.44 -19.44 -5.02
N ILE A 114 10.88 -18.28 -5.49
CA ILE A 114 9.97 -17.17 -5.81
C ILE A 114 9.48 -17.21 -7.26
N GLY A 115 9.80 -18.27 -8.02
CA GLY A 115 9.32 -18.50 -9.38
C GLY A 115 10.14 -17.81 -10.48
N LEU A 116 11.35 -17.36 -10.17
CA LEU A 116 12.28 -16.80 -11.16
C LEU A 116 13.26 -17.87 -11.65
N SER A 117 13.97 -17.56 -12.75
CA SER A 117 15.08 -18.41 -13.22
C SER A 117 16.24 -18.39 -12.22
N ALA A 118 16.95 -19.51 -12.12
CA ALA A 118 18.17 -19.56 -11.33
C ALA A 118 19.22 -18.54 -11.80
N SER A 119 19.21 -18.15 -13.07
CA SER A 119 20.08 -17.11 -13.63
C SER A 119 19.82 -15.71 -13.06
N ASP A 120 18.62 -15.46 -12.53
CA ASP A 120 18.22 -14.16 -11.97
C ASP A 120 18.71 -13.96 -10.53
N PHE A 121 19.54 -14.86 -10.00
CA PHE A 121 20.05 -14.83 -8.63
C PHE A 121 20.77 -13.50 -8.29
N THR A 122 21.35 -12.83 -9.26
CA THR A 122 22.02 -11.54 -9.06
C THR A 122 21.05 -10.48 -8.51
N PHE A 123 19.83 -10.45 -9.00
CA PHE A 123 18.81 -9.52 -8.51
C PHE A 123 18.35 -9.87 -7.08
N VAL A 124 18.35 -11.14 -6.70
CA VAL A 124 18.10 -11.59 -5.32
C VAL A 124 19.22 -11.12 -4.39
N ARG A 125 20.48 -11.11 -4.84
CA ARG A 125 21.60 -10.55 -4.07
C ARG A 125 21.48 -9.02 -3.89
N TYR A 126 21.06 -8.29 -4.92
CA TYR A 126 20.76 -6.85 -4.77
C TYR A 126 19.61 -6.63 -3.76
N ALA A 127 18.58 -7.47 -3.81
CA ALA A 127 17.49 -7.42 -2.83
C ALA A 127 17.99 -7.63 -1.40
N ALA A 128 18.93 -8.56 -1.18
CA ALA A 128 19.53 -8.77 0.13
C ALA A 128 20.27 -7.54 0.65
N LEU A 129 21.00 -6.83 -0.24
CA LEU A 129 21.69 -5.58 0.10
C LEU A 129 20.69 -4.48 0.48
N ILE A 130 19.63 -4.31 -0.29
CA ILE A 130 18.56 -3.33 -0.01
C ILE A 130 17.93 -3.64 1.34
N LEU A 131 17.52 -4.89 1.58
CA LEU A 131 16.93 -5.35 2.84
C LEU A 131 17.83 -5.08 4.04
N TRP A 132 19.11 -5.32 3.89
CA TRP A 132 20.09 -5.07 4.93
C TRP A 132 20.16 -3.58 5.29
N ILE A 133 20.34 -2.70 4.30
CA ILE A 133 20.41 -1.24 4.51
C ILE A 133 19.09 -0.72 5.09
N ASP A 134 17.96 -1.14 4.53
CA ASP A 134 16.64 -0.71 5.00
C ASP A 134 16.39 -1.11 6.45
N THR A 135 16.86 -2.31 6.86
CA THR A 135 16.72 -2.78 8.24
C THR A 135 17.56 -1.94 9.21
N LEU A 136 18.74 -1.48 8.79
CA LEU A 136 19.57 -0.58 9.62
C LEU A 136 18.91 0.80 9.82
N LEU A 137 18.00 1.22 8.96
CA LEU A 137 17.24 2.46 9.09
C LEU A 137 16.08 2.37 10.08
N VAL A 138 15.62 1.17 10.44
CA VAL A 138 14.41 0.97 11.25
C VAL A 138 14.49 1.68 12.59
N ILE A 139 15.53 1.41 13.39
CA ILE A 139 15.69 2.00 14.72
C ILE A 139 16.05 3.49 14.69
N PRO A 140 16.97 3.98 13.82
CA PRO A 140 17.21 5.41 13.69
C PRO A 140 15.95 6.22 13.32
N PHE A 141 15.12 5.73 12.40
CA PHE A 141 13.85 6.38 12.08
C PHE A 141 12.84 6.33 13.22
N ALA A 142 12.78 5.23 13.99
CA ALA A 142 11.96 5.15 15.20
C ALA A 142 12.40 6.18 16.24
N GLU A 143 13.71 6.34 16.43
CA GLU A 143 14.30 7.31 17.37
C GLU A 143 13.99 8.76 16.98
N LEU A 144 14.09 9.10 15.69
CA LEU A 144 13.70 10.44 15.19
C LEU A 144 12.23 10.75 15.51
N ARG A 145 11.35 9.75 15.45
CA ARG A 145 9.93 9.92 15.80
C ARG A 145 9.73 10.07 17.30
N LEU A 146 10.43 9.30 18.13
CA LEU A 146 10.40 9.43 19.58
C LEU A 146 10.85 10.82 20.02
N LYS A 147 11.96 11.30 19.48
CA LYS A 147 12.52 12.62 19.78
C LYS A 147 11.82 13.78 19.06
N ARG A 148 10.71 13.50 18.36
CA ARG A 148 9.92 14.50 17.59
C ARG A 148 10.75 15.32 16.60
N LYS A 149 11.83 14.74 16.05
CA LYS A 149 12.66 15.35 15.02
C LYS A 149 12.02 15.15 13.63
N ALA A 150 10.78 15.63 13.46
CA ALA A 150 9.97 15.40 12.29
C ALA A 150 10.62 15.89 10.98
N LEU A 151 11.28 17.05 11.03
CA LEU A 151 11.96 17.60 9.85
C LEU A 151 13.17 16.74 9.43
N GLN A 152 13.99 16.27 10.36
CA GLN A 152 15.13 15.42 10.09
C GLN A 152 14.67 14.07 9.49
N PHE A 153 13.60 13.48 10.04
CA PHE A 153 12.96 12.31 9.47
C PHE A 153 12.48 12.56 8.03
N ALA A 154 11.75 13.66 7.79
CA ALA A 154 11.23 14.01 6.50
C ALA A 154 12.35 14.22 5.46
N ILE A 155 13.40 14.96 5.82
CA ILE A 155 14.56 15.21 4.95
C ILE A 155 15.23 13.88 4.58
N ALA A 156 15.56 13.02 5.56
CA ALA A 156 16.22 11.75 5.28
C ALA A 156 15.39 10.86 4.35
N ARG A 157 14.06 10.83 4.56
CA ARG A 157 13.14 10.03 3.75
C ARG A 157 13.00 10.57 2.32
N VAL A 158 12.76 11.86 2.18
CA VAL A 158 12.49 12.50 0.87
C VAL A 158 13.78 12.57 0.03
N VAL A 159 14.89 12.98 0.62
CA VAL A 159 16.18 13.04 -0.08
C VAL A 159 16.64 11.65 -0.53
N GLY A 160 16.43 10.62 0.32
CA GLY A 160 16.70 9.24 -0.08
C GLY A 160 15.93 8.83 -1.33
N VAL A 161 14.61 9.12 -1.37
CA VAL A 161 13.79 8.81 -2.55
C VAL A 161 14.17 9.66 -3.78
N ILE A 162 14.49 10.94 -3.59
CA ILE A 162 15.02 11.77 -4.69
C ILE A 162 16.33 11.16 -5.24
N ALA A 163 17.20 10.65 -4.36
CA ALA A 163 18.43 9.97 -4.76
C ALA A 163 18.12 8.70 -5.57
N VAL A 164 17.11 7.90 -5.19
CA VAL A 164 16.62 6.77 -6.00
C VAL A 164 16.21 7.26 -7.39
N VAL A 165 15.35 8.28 -7.47
CA VAL A 165 14.83 8.79 -8.76
C VAL A 165 15.97 9.28 -9.66
N VAL A 166 16.85 10.12 -9.13
CA VAL A 166 17.98 10.68 -9.89
C VAL A 166 18.92 9.56 -10.34
N CYS A 167 19.30 8.67 -9.44
CA CYS A 167 20.20 7.55 -9.75
C CYS A 167 19.57 6.61 -10.79
N ALA A 168 18.29 6.26 -10.65
CA ALA A 168 17.58 5.42 -11.62
C ALA A 168 17.53 6.06 -13.02
N VAL A 169 17.25 7.37 -13.12
CA VAL A 169 17.27 8.09 -14.40
C VAL A 169 18.66 8.03 -15.02
N ILE A 170 19.70 8.30 -14.23
CA ILE A 170 21.09 8.29 -14.70
C ILE A 170 21.51 6.89 -15.18
N LEU A 171 21.23 5.85 -14.38
CA LEU A 171 21.67 4.49 -14.70
C LEU A 171 20.90 3.88 -15.87
N ILE A 172 19.62 4.20 -16.03
CA ILE A 172 18.77 3.57 -17.03
C ILE A 172 18.77 4.33 -18.35
N VAL A 173 18.82 5.68 -18.34
CA VAL A 173 18.69 6.46 -19.58
C VAL A 173 20.04 6.61 -20.29
N PRO A 174 21.08 7.28 -19.76
CA PRO A 174 22.34 7.41 -20.46
C PRO A 174 23.23 6.15 -20.38
N PHE A 175 23.24 5.43 -19.25
CA PHE A 175 24.12 4.27 -19.09
C PHE A 175 23.52 2.94 -19.54
N HIS A 176 22.23 2.86 -19.81
CA HIS A 176 21.52 1.66 -20.30
C HIS A 176 21.76 0.39 -19.46
N ILE A 177 21.94 0.52 -18.14
CA ILE A 177 22.26 -0.61 -17.24
C ILE A 177 21.05 -1.57 -17.09
N GLY A 178 19.87 -1.16 -17.55
CA GLY A 178 18.68 -2.01 -17.51
C GLY A 178 18.18 -2.28 -16.09
N LEU A 179 17.71 -3.51 -15.85
CA LEU A 179 17.08 -3.89 -14.56
C LEU A 179 18.04 -3.75 -13.37
N ALA A 180 19.33 -4.03 -13.54
CA ALA A 180 20.30 -3.86 -12.45
C ALA A 180 20.36 -2.40 -11.97
N GLY A 181 20.20 -1.42 -12.88
CA GLY A 181 20.16 0.00 -12.54
C GLY A 181 19.04 0.36 -11.57
N VAL A 182 17.91 -0.35 -11.63
CA VAL A 182 16.78 -0.16 -10.68
C VAL A 182 17.20 -0.54 -9.26
N PHE A 183 17.78 -1.72 -9.07
CA PHE A 183 18.20 -2.21 -7.76
C PHE A 183 19.38 -1.41 -7.18
N ILE A 184 20.33 -1.02 -8.03
CA ILE A 184 21.46 -0.16 -7.63
C ILE A 184 20.94 1.20 -7.16
N ALA A 185 19.97 1.79 -7.88
CA ALA A 185 19.38 3.08 -7.50
C ALA A 185 18.66 3.00 -6.15
N GLU A 186 17.92 1.91 -5.91
CA GLU A 186 17.24 1.70 -4.63
C GLU A 186 18.24 1.55 -3.48
N ALA A 187 19.26 0.71 -3.65
CA ALA A 187 20.31 0.55 -2.65
C ALA A 187 21.04 1.87 -2.36
N PHE A 188 21.31 2.67 -3.42
CA PHE A 188 21.93 3.99 -3.29
C PHE A 188 21.05 4.97 -2.51
N GLY A 189 19.75 5.03 -2.79
CA GLY A 189 18.82 5.89 -2.05
C GLY A 189 18.66 5.49 -0.58
N SER A 190 18.61 4.19 -0.28
CA SER A 190 18.62 3.68 1.10
C SER A 190 19.94 4.03 1.80
N LEU A 191 21.09 3.96 1.10
CA LEU A 191 22.38 4.37 1.64
C LEU A 191 22.43 5.88 1.95
N ILE A 192 21.93 6.73 1.05
CA ILE A 192 21.82 8.17 1.29
C ILE A 192 20.93 8.45 2.52
N SER A 193 19.81 7.75 2.66
CA SER A 193 18.96 7.86 3.85
C SER A 193 19.73 7.47 5.12
N LEU A 194 20.56 6.40 5.07
CA LEU A 194 21.39 5.96 6.19
C LEU A 194 22.44 7.00 6.56
N LEU A 195 23.09 7.59 5.57
CA LEU A 195 24.09 8.67 5.80
C LEU A 195 23.45 9.90 6.45
N LEU A 196 22.22 10.27 6.07
CA LEU A 196 21.51 11.42 6.63
C LEU A 196 21.04 11.19 8.08
N VAL A 197 20.89 9.94 8.51
CA VAL A 197 20.55 9.62 9.89
C VAL A 197 21.76 9.32 10.77
N ILE A 198 23.00 9.40 10.27
CA ILE A 198 24.24 9.21 11.06
C ILE A 198 24.24 10.04 12.36
N PRO A 199 23.78 11.32 12.39
CA PRO A 199 23.76 12.08 13.64
C PRO A 199 22.92 11.46 14.77
N VAL A 200 22.02 10.53 14.45
CA VAL A 200 21.24 9.79 15.46
C VAL A 200 22.12 8.83 16.24
N PHE A 201 23.19 8.33 15.60
CA PHE A 201 24.14 7.40 16.22
C PHE A 201 25.07 8.06 17.26
N SER A 202 25.02 9.38 17.45
CA SER A 202 25.79 10.05 18.51
C SER A 202 25.49 9.52 19.90
N GLN A 203 24.33 8.93 20.10
CA GLN A 203 23.94 8.25 21.35
C GLN A 203 24.23 6.75 21.36
N PHE A 204 24.74 6.17 20.27
CA PHE A 204 25.07 4.75 20.20
C PHE A 204 26.26 4.45 21.14
N ARG A 205 26.10 3.40 21.94
CA ARG A 205 27.18 2.80 22.75
C ARG A 205 27.27 1.33 22.43
N ILE A 206 28.46 0.75 22.53
CA ILE A 206 28.62 -0.70 22.39
C ILE A 206 28.10 -1.34 23.68
N PHE A 207 26.79 -1.49 23.76
CA PHE A 207 26.09 -2.08 24.89
C PHE A 207 24.99 -3.02 24.39
N PHE A 208 24.88 -4.18 25.03
CA PHE A 208 23.86 -5.18 24.70
C PHE A 208 23.27 -5.78 26.00
N SER A 209 21.94 -5.79 26.09
CA SER A 209 21.22 -6.38 27.21
C SER A 209 20.21 -7.42 26.74
N THR A 210 20.45 -8.69 27.13
CA THR A 210 19.52 -9.79 26.83
C THR A 210 18.16 -9.59 27.50
N VAL A 211 18.11 -8.93 28.65
CA VAL A 211 16.87 -8.63 29.37
C VAL A 211 16.01 -7.65 28.56
N GLN A 212 16.62 -6.54 28.10
CA GLN A 212 15.92 -5.56 27.28
C GLN A 212 15.49 -6.15 25.94
N LEU A 213 16.35 -6.96 25.30
CA LEU A 213 16.02 -7.67 24.07
C LEU A 213 14.81 -8.58 24.26
N ARG A 214 14.82 -9.43 25.30
CA ARG A 214 13.72 -10.36 25.60
C ARG A 214 12.40 -9.62 25.79
N GLU A 215 12.42 -8.48 26.45
CA GLU A 215 11.25 -7.64 26.65
C GLU A 215 10.73 -7.09 25.31
N MET A 216 11.62 -6.52 24.46
CA MET A 216 11.26 -6.01 23.15
C MET A 216 10.72 -7.14 22.25
N LEU A 217 11.34 -8.32 22.23
CA LEU A 217 10.87 -9.46 21.44
C LEU A 217 9.50 -9.96 21.89
N ARG A 218 9.25 -10.00 23.21
CA ARG A 218 7.93 -10.38 23.74
C ARG A 218 6.80 -9.48 23.24
N ILE A 219 7.10 -8.21 22.99
CA ILE A 219 6.15 -7.24 22.47
C ILE A 219 6.15 -7.29 20.93
N GLY A 220 7.32 -7.36 20.28
CA GLY A 220 7.48 -7.23 18.83
C GLY A 220 7.02 -8.44 18.03
N LEU A 221 7.40 -9.66 18.45
CA LEU A 221 7.11 -10.88 17.70
C LEU A 221 5.60 -11.09 17.40
N PRO A 222 4.66 -10.80 18.32
CA PRO A 222 3.23 -10.89 18.03
C PRO A 222 2.73 -9.97 16.91
N TYR A 223 3.48 -8.91 16.54
CA TYR A 223 3.11 -8.05 15.40
C TYR A 223 3.51 -8.63 14.05
N VAL A 224 4.44 -9.59 14.00
CA VAL A 224 4.92 -10.20 12.74
C VAL A 224 3.78 -10.86 11.95
N PRO A 225 2.95 -11.74 12.53
CA PRO A 225 1.81 -12.32 11.81
C PRO A 225 0.85 -11.26 11.24
N THR A 226 0.62 -10.16 11.96
CA THR A 226 -0.24 -9.07 11.50
C THR A 226 0.38 -8.32 10.31
N GLY A 227 1.69 -8.06 10.37
CA GLY A 227 2.44 -7.45 9.27
C GLY A 227 2.43 -8.32 8.01
N ILE A 228 2.70 -9.61 8.17
CA ILE A 228 2.63 -10.59 7.07
C ILE A 228 1.23 -10.63 6.48
N ALA A 229 0.20 -10.75 7.31
CA ALA A 229 -1.19 -10.84 6.88
C ALA A 229 -1.59 -9.69 5.95
N GLY A 230 -1.17 -8.45 6.26
CA GLY A 230 -1.45 -7.26 5.45
C GLY A 230 -0.82 -7.29 4.05
N LEU A 231 0.25 -8.05 3.86
CA LEU A 231 0.96 -8.16 2.57
C LEU A 231 0.52 -9.39 1.75
N LEU A 232 -0.04 -10.41 2.41
CA LEU A 232 -0.32 -11.72 1.79
C LEU A 232 -1.21 -11.62 0.56
N ILE A 233 -2.24 -10.79 0.56
CA ILE A 233 -3.18 -10.65 -0.57
C ILE A 233 -2.41 -10.30 -1.85
N HIS A 234 -1.57 -9.27 -1.79
CA HIS A 234 -0.81 -8.81 -2.95
C HIS A 234 0.38 -9.72 -3.32
N LEU A 235 0.99 -10.36 -2.31
CA LEU A 235 2.09 -11.30 -2.52
C LEU A 235 1.62 -12.58 -3.21
N ILE A 236 0.53 -13.17 -2.73
CA ILE A 236 -0.04 -14.42 -3.24
C ILE A 236 -0.35 -14.30 -4.73
N VAL A 237 -1.00 -13.21 -5.12
CA VAL A 237 -1.37 -12.96 -6.52
C VAL A 237 -0.14 -12.99 -7.43
N ARG A 238 0.92 -12.27 -7.08
CA ARG A 238 2.13 -12.19 -7.91
C ARG A 238 2.87 -13.52 -7.97
N ASN A 239 2.94 -14.22 -6.84
CA ASN A 239 3.59 -15.53 -6.76
C ASN A 239 2.82 -16.66 -7.46
N ILE A 240 1.49 -16.54 -7.62
CA ILE A 240 0.70 -17.47 -8.42
C ILE A 240 0.83 -17.13 -9.91
N LEU A 241 0.73 -15.85 -10.29
CA LEU A 241 0.87 -15.41 -11.67
C LEU A 241 2.20 -15.84 -12.30
N ILE A 242 3.32 -15.72 -11.57
CA ILE A 242 4.64 -16.11 -12.10
C ILE A 242 4.78 -17.61 -12.34
N ARG A 243 3.93 -18.43 -11.72
CA ARG A 243 3.95 -19.90 -11.83
C ARG A 243 2.96 -20.47 -12.84
N ILE A 244 2.26 -19.62 -13.59
CA ILE A 244 1.38 -20.11 -14.65
C ILE A 244 2.25 -20.81 -15.71
N PRO A 245 1.89 -22.03 -16.15
CA PRO A 245 2.59 -22.71 -17.24
C PRO A 245 2.58 -21.89 -18.53
N ALA A 246 3.70 -21.87 -19.25
CA ALA A 246 3.83 -21.11 -20.50
C ALA A 246 2.75 -21.48 -21.53
N SER A 247 2.34 -22.75 -21.59
CA SER A 247 1.24 -23.21 -22.47
C SER A 247 -0.10 -22.56 -22.15
N GLN A 248 -0.40 -22.32 -20.88
CA GLN A 248 -1.63 -21.63 -20.48
C GLN A 248 -1.55 -20.14 -20.82
N ILE A 249 -0.38 -19.52 -20.66
CA ILE A 249 -0.16 -18.12 -21.04
C ILE A 249 -0.36 -17.96 -22.56
N GLU A 250 0.18 -18.85 -23.36
CA GLU A 250 -0.01 -18.84 -24.82
C GLU A 250 -1.50 -18.98 -25.20
N ASN A 251 -2.26 -19.81 -24.48
CA ASN A 251 -3.69 -19.96 -24.72
C ASN A 251 -4.49 -18.69 -24.36
N ILE A 252 -4.11 -17.95 -23.30
CA ILE A 252 -4.85 -16.77 -22.82
C ILE A 252 -4.44 -15.51 -23.58
N TYR A 253 -3.14 -15.31 -23.83
CA TYR A 253 -2.58 -14.05 -24.34
C TYR A 253 -1.98 -14.15 -25.74
N GLY A 254 -1.87 -15.37 -26.30
CA GLY A 254 -1.19 -15.62 -27.55
C GLY A 254 0.31 -15.88 -27.40
N LYS A 255 0.95 -16.16 -28.56
CA LYS A 255 2.39 -16.45 -28.61
C LYS A 255 3.25 -15.24 -28.22
N GLY A 256 4.39 -15.51 -27.59
CA GLY A 256 5.42 -14.51 -27.30
C GLY A 256 5.41 -13.94 -25.89
N TYR A 257 4.46 -14.30 -25.04
CA TYR A 257 4.44 -13.92 -23.63
C TYR A 257 5.00 -15.02 -22.72
N GLN A 258 5.81 -14.59 -21.74
CA GLN A 258 6.29 -15.44 -20.66
C GLN A 258 5.57 -15.09 -19.33
N PRO A 259 5.62 -15.96 -18.30
CA PRO A 259 5.05 -15.65 -16.99
C PRO A 259 5.54 -14.32 -16.40
N SER A 260 6.83 -14.01 -16.56
CA SER A 260 7.41 -12.75 -16.10
C SER A 260 6.81 -11.53 -16.83
N ASP A 261 6.51 -11.64 -18.14
CA ASP A 261 5.85 -10.55 -18.88
C ASP A 261 4.48 -10.24 -18.29
N ILE A 262 3.69 -11.27 -18.00
CA ILE A 262 2.35 -11.13 -17.42
C ILE A 262 2.40 -10.48 -16.05
N VAL A 263 3.36 -10.91 -15.20
CA VAL A 263 3.56 -10.29 -13.88
C VAL A 263 4.04 -8.84 -14.02
N GLY A 264 4.88 -8.54 -14.99
CA GLY A 264 5.35 -7.18 -15.27
C GLY A 264 4.22 -6.25 -15.71
N ILE A 265 3.37 -6.72 -16.63
CA ILE A 265 2.18 -6.00 -17.09
C ILE A 265 1.23 -5.78 -15.91
N TYR A 266 0.89 -6.85 -15.17
CA TYR A 266 0.06 -6.78 -13.98
C TYR A 266 0.60 -5.76 -12.96
N GLY A 267 1.88 -5.81 -12.64
CA GLY A 267 2.53 -4.93 -11.67
C GLY A 267 2.46 -3.45 -12.05
N ARG A 268 2.69 -3.13 -13.33
CA ARG A 268 2.62 -1.74 -13.84
C ARG A 268 1.20 -1.21 -13.90
N ILE A 269 0.24 -2.03 -14.29
CA ILE A 269 -1.18 -1.64 -14.31
C ILE A 269 -1.71 -1.50 -12.88
N ALA A 270 -1.44 -2.47 -12.00
CA ALA A 270 -1.87 -2.41 -10.61
C ALA A 270 -1.28 -1.21 -9.83
N ALA A 271 -0.14 -0.68 -10.26
CA ALA A 271 0.46 0.52 -9.69
C ALA A 271 -0.46 1.75 -9.75
N PHE A 272 -1.38 1.84 -10.73
CA PHE A 272 -2.37 2.93 -10.77
C PHE A 272 -3.36 2.89 -9.61
N GLY A 273 -3.50 1.76 -8.92
CA GLY A 273 -4.25 1.66 -7.67
C GLY A 273 -3.73 2.58 -6.55
N VAL A 274 -2.50 3.11 -6.70
CA VAL A 274 -1.90 4.05 -5.73
C VAL A 274 -2.77 5.27 -5.46
N VAL A 275 -3.52 5.76 -6.44
CA VAL A 275 -4.38 6.94 -6.27
C VAL A 275 -5.39 6.70 -5.15
N LEU A 276 -6.08 5.56 -5.18
CA LEU A 276 -7.03 5.20 -4.13
C LEU A 276 -6.32 4.81 -2.83
N GLN A 277 -5.19 4.10 -2.93
CA GLN A 277 -4.39 3.72 -1.77
C GLN A 277 -3.91 4.93 -0.97
N LEU A 278 -3.41 5.98 -1.64
CA LEU A 278 -2.99 7.22 -0.99
C LEU A 278 -4.18 7.92 -0.33
N PHE A 279 -5.32 7.98 -1.01
CA PHE A 279 -6.55 8.55 -0.44
C PHE A 279 -6.94 7.81 0.85
N ILE A 280 -7.00 6.47 0.83
CA ILE A 280 -7.32 5.66 2.01
C ILE A 280 -6.29 5.90 3.12
N GLN A 281 -5.03 6.04 2.79
CA GLN A 281 -3.97 6.29 3.78
C GLN A 281 -4.14 7.66 4.45
N VAL A 282 -4.41 8.72 3.68
CA VAL A 282 -4.70 10.06 4.21
C VAL A 282 -5.93 10.02 5.12
N PHE A 283 -7.00 9.35 4.64
CA PHE A 283 -8.21 9.16 5.43
C PHE A 283 -7.91 8.45 6.75
N ARG A 284 -7.15 7.36 6.74
CA ARG A 284 -6.77 6.58 7.93
C ARG A 284 -6.03 7.43 8.96
N PHE A 285 -5.12 8.30 8.54
CA PHE A 285 -4.40 9.21 9.43
C PHE A 285 -5.33 10.22 10.13
N ALA A 286 -6.37 10.69 9.45
CA ALA A 286 -7.36 11.57 10.04
C ALA A 286 -8.40 10.81 10.88
N TRP A 287 -8.83 9.64 10.40
CA TRP A 287 -9.90 8.84 10.96
C TRP A 287 -9.52 8.23 12.31
N GLN A 288 -8.29 7.72 12.45
CA GLN A 288 -7.89 7.02 13.66
C GLN A 288 -7.92 7.89 14.91
N PRO A 289 -7.31 9.08 14.99
CA PRO A 289 -7.44 9.95 16.17
C PRO A 289 -8.87 10.44 16.36
N PHE A 290 -9.60 10.67 15.26
CA PHE A 290 -10.97 11.17 15.31
C PHE A 290 -11.93 10.19 16.00
N PHE A 291 -11.96 8.92 15.59
CA PHE A 291 -12.88 7.97 16.22
C PHE A 291 -12.49 7.66 17.67
N LEU A 292 -11.19 7.66 18.03
CA LEU A 292 -10.76 7.45 19.40
C LEU A 292 -11.19 8.60 20.33
N GLN A 293 -11.19 9.85 19.84
CA GLN A 293 -11.62 11.00 20.59
C GLN A 293 -13.15 11.04 20.81
N HIS A 294 -13.91 10.63 19.77
CA HIS A 294 -15.39 10.74 19.76
C HIS A 294 -16.09 9.43 20.13
N ALA A 295 -15.35 8.37 20.47
CA ALA A 295 -15.94 7.06 20.76
C ALA A 295 -16.95 7.04 21.91
N LYS A 296 -16.84 7.99 22.86
CA LYS A 296 -17.70 8.12 24.06
C LYS A 296 -18.83 9.13 23.88
N ASP A 297 -18.91 9.82 22.75
CA ASP A 297 -19.95 10.81 22.51
C ASP A 297 -21.32 10.12 22.36
N PRO A 298 -22.42 10.73 22.80
CA PRO A 298 -23.75 10.14 22.71
C PRO A 298 -24.18 9.79 21.28
N ASP A 299 -23.71 10.55 20.28
CA ASP A 299 -24.02 10.41 18.86
C ASP A 299 -22.90 9.71 18.06
N ALA A 300 -21.88 9.14 18.73
CA ALA A 300 -20.73 8.49 18.10
C ALA A 300 -21.13 7.45 17.03
N LYS A 301 -22.11 6.59 17.35
CA LYS A 301 -22.56 5.53 16.42
C LYS A 301 -23.17 6.12 15.14
N ARG A 302 -23.99 7.16 15.25
CA ARG A 302 -24.56 7.85 14.10
C ARG A 302 -23.50 8.56 13.27
N LEU A 303 -22.51 9.14 13.93
CA LEU A 303 -21.35 9.78 13.29
C LEU A 303 -20.55 8.75 12.47
N PHE A 304 -20.27 7.56 13.03
CA PHE A 304 -19.54 6.50 12.35
C PHE A 304 -20.31 5.93 11.15
N GLN A 305 -21.64 5.80 11.26
CA GLN A 305 -22.52 5.46 10.15
C GLN A 305 -22.37 6.44 8.99
N HIS A 306 -22.45 7.76 9.26
CA HIS A 306 -22.32 8.78 8.21
C HIS A 306 -20.92 8.80 7.59
N VAL A 307 -19.86 8.63 8.40
CA VAL A 307 -18.49 8.61 7.88
C VAL A 307 -18.27 7.40 6.97
N LEU A 308 -18.76 6.21 7.33
CA LEU A 308 -18.71 5.04 6.45
C LEU A 308 -19.39 5.32 5.10
N SER A 309 -20.61 5.86 5.14
CA SER A 309 -21.40 6.17 3.94
C SER A 309 -20.68 7.16 3.02
N ILE A 310 -20.23 8.28 3.57
CA ILE A 310 -19.59 9.35 2.80
C ILE A 310 -18.23 8.90 2.24
N SER A 311 -17.40 8.26 3.05
CA SER A 311 -16.08 7.81 2.62
C SER A 311 -16.17 6.72 1.55
N THR A 312 -17.12 5.77 1.69
CA THR A 312 -17.37 4.73 0.69
C THR A 312 -17.89 5.33 -0.62
N CYS A 313 -18.86 6.26 -0.53
CA CYS A 313 -19.39 6.99 -1.69
C CYS A 313 -18.29 7.72 -2.45
N PHE A 314 -17.45 8.47 -1.74
CA PHE A 314 -16.36 9.22 -2.36
C PHE A 314 -15.28 8.31 -2.95
N THR A 315 -14.93 7.21 -2.27
CA THR A 315 -13.95 6.25 -2.78
C THR A 315 -14.47 5.55 -4.04
N MET A 316 -15.76 5.23 -4.09
CA MET A 316 -16.39 4.65 -5.29
C MET A 316 -16.44 5.66 -6.44
N PHE A 317 -16.70 6.94 -6.17
CA PHE A 317 -16.59 8.00 -7.18
C PHE A 317 -15.17 8.09 -7.74
N LEU A 318 -14.15 8.06 -6.89
CA LEU A 318 -12.76 8.05 -7.33
C LEU A 318 -12.42 6.79 -8.13
N ALA A 319 -12.93 5.63 -7.74
CA ALA A 319 -12.75 4.37 -8.45
C ALA A 319 -13.36 4.42 -9.85
N LEU A 320 -14.57 4.96 -10.00
CA LEU A 320 -15.22 5.17 -11.29
C LEU A 320 -14.46 6.19 -12.16
N ALA A 321 -14.07 7.31 -11.59
CA ALA A 321 -13.28 8.32 -12.30
C ALA A 321 -11.95 7.72 -12.79
N ALA A 322 -11.25 6.96 -11.94
CA ALA A 322 -10.03 6.27 -12.32
C ALA A 322 -10.28 5.22 -13.41
N THR A 323 -11.37 4.44 -13.32
CA THR A 323 -11.77 3.45 -14.33
C THR A 323 -11.98 4.11 -15.71
N TYR A 324 -12.56 5.29 -15.74
CA TYR A 324 -12.86 5.99 -16.99
C TYR A 324 -11.65 6.71 -17.59
N PHE A 325 -10.83 7.34 -16.77
CA PHE A 325 -9.80 8.25 -17.27
C PHE A 325 -8.38 7.68 -17.27
N VAL A 326 -8.06 6.72 -16.39
CA VAL A 326 -6.72 6.13 -16.36
C VAL A 326 -6.39 5.42 -17.68
N PRO A 327 -7.29 4.63 -18.33
CA PRO A 327 -7.00 4.04 -19.64
C PRO A 327 -6.70 5.07 -20.73
N ASP A 328 -7.40 6.21 -20.73
CA ASP A 328 -7.15 7.29 -21.70
C ASP A 328 -5.80 7.96 -21.43
N LEU A 329 -5.51 8.24 -20.15
CA LEU A 329 -4.23 8.81 -19.72
C LEU A 329 -3.05 7.90 -20.08
N VAL A 330 -3.22 6.58 -19.92
CA VAL A 330 -2.21 5.58 -20.27
C VAL A 330 -1.96 5.53 -21.77
N ARG A 331 -3.01 5.62 -22.56
CA ARG A 331 -2.95 5.56 -24.04
C ARG A 331 -2.56 6.89 -24.68
N TYR A 332 -2.61 7.98 -23.89
CA TYR A 332 -2.27 9.29 -24.43
C TYR A 332 -0.82 9.33 -24.89
N HIS A 333 -0.61 9.86 -26.08
CA HIS A 333 0.71 10.01 -26.68
C HIS A 333 1.31 11.36 -26.26
N TYR A 334 2.33 11.28 -25.45
CA TYR A 334 3.09 12.46 -25.03
C TYR A 334 4.17 12.80 -26.07
N ALA A 335 5.04 13.73 -25.83
CA ALA A 335 6.08 14.14 -26.77
C ALA A 335 6.95 12.99 -27.29
N GLY A 336 7.14 12.90 -28.61
CA GLY A 336 7.89 11.83 -29.26
C GLY A 336 7.21 10.45 -29.16
N SER A 337 7.95 9.42 -28.84
CA SER A 337 7.45 8.02 -28.65
C SER A 337 7.13 7.69 -27.19
N PHE A 338 7.00 8.68 -26.32
CA PHE A 338 6.79 8.49 -24.90
C PHE A 338 5.31 8.31 -24.57
N TYR A 339 4.98 7.20 -23.93
CA TYR A 339 3.67 6.90 -23.35
C TYR A 339 3.78 6.84 -21.83
N LEU A 340 2.68 7.07 -21.13
CA LEU A 340 2.65 6.79 -19.69
C LEU A 340 2.91 5.30 -19.44
N LEU A 341 2.25 4.42 -20.22
CA LEU A 341 2.65 3.02 -20.41
C LEU A 341 2.61 2.67 -21.90
N PRO A 342 3.68 2.06 -22.46
CA PRO A 342 3.72 1.63 -23.84
C PRO A 342 2.61 0.61 -24.22
N PRO A 343 2.24 0.49 -25.51
CA PRO A 343 1.16 -0.38 -26.00
C PRO A 343 1.24 -1.82 -25.49
N ARG A 344 2.45 -2.36 -25.31
CA ARG A 344 2.66 -3.73 -24.77
C ARG A 344 2.06 -3.98 -23.39
N TYR A 345 1.71 -2.93 -22.61
CA TYR A 345 1.04 -3.04 -21.32
C TYR A 345 -0.49 -2.96 -21.41
N TRP A 346 -1.06 -2.54 -22.56
CA TRP A 346 -2.48 -2.21 -22.65
C TRP A 346 -3.41 -3.42 -22.52
N ILE A 347 -2.91 -4.63 -22.78
CA ILE A 347 -3.67 -5.88 -22.54
C ILE A 347 -4.08 -6.04 -21.08
N GLY A 348 -3.35 -5.42 -20.12
CA GLY A 348 -3.67 -5.47 -18.71
C GLY A 348 -4.65 -4.38 -18.25
N LEU A 349 -5.11 -3.47 -19.11
CA LEU A 349 -6.03 -2.39 -18.69
C LEU A 349 -7.39 -2.91 -18.22
N SER A 350 -7.77 -4.13 -18.60
CA SER A 350 -9.00 -4.83 -18.16
C SER A 350 -9.06 -5.02 -16.64
N ILE A 351 -7.89 -5.14 -15.96
CA ILE A 351 -7.86 -5.37 -14.50
C ILE A 351 -8.11 -4.09 -13.69
N LEU A 352 -7.97 -2.89 -14.27
CA LEU A 352 -8.06 -1.62 -13.53
C LEU A 352 -9.35 -1.45 -12.72
N PRO A 353 -10.55 -1.66 -13.29
CA PRO A 353 -11.80 -1.48 -12.54
C PRO A 353 -11.87 -2.38 -11.32
N TRP A 354 -11.36 -3.61 -11.43
CA TRP A 354 -11.36 -4.58 -10.34
C TRP A 354 -10.35 -4.21 -9.25
N ILE A 355 -9.17 -3.73 -9.64
CA ILE A 355 -8.18 -3.20 -8.70
C ILE A 355 -8.76 -2.00 -7.93
N PHE A 356 -9.39 -1.05 -8.63
CA PHE A 356 -10.02 0.10 -7.99
C PHE A 356 -11.19 -0.30 -7.07
N LEU A 357 -12.00 -1.26 -7.50
CA LEU A 357 -13.09 -1.80 -6.69
C LEU A 357 -12.58 -2.45 -5.39
N SER A 358 -11.45 -3.16 -5.44
CA SER A 358 -10.84 -3.76 -4.25
C SER A 358 -10.48 -2.72 -3.18
N TYR A 359 -10.02 -1.53 -3.59
CA TYR A 359 -9.76 -0.43 -2.67
C TYR A 359 -11.02 0.18 -2.06
N VAL A 360 -12.18 0.11 -2.73
CA VAL A 360 -13.45 0.53 -2.12
C VAL A 360 -13.78 -0.37 -0.93
N PHE A 361 -13.56 -1.68 -1.05
CA PHE A 361 -13.72 -2.61 0.08
C PHE A 361 -12.67 -2.40 1.17
N ASP A 362 -11.43 -2.02 0.82
CA ASP A 362 -10.40 -1.65 1.82
C ASP A 362 -10.82 -0.40 2.61
N MET A 363 -11.45 0.59 1.98
CA MET A 363 -12.02 1.75 2.66
C MET A 363 -13.11 1.34 3.67
N ILE A 364 -14.01 0.43 3.30
CA ILE A 364 -15.03 -0.10 4.20
C ILE A 364 -14.37 -0.79 5.40
N SER A 365 -13.40 -1.68 5.16
CA SER A 365 -12.64 -2.35 6.23
C SER A 365 -11.94 -1.35 7.14
N THR A 366 -11.35 -0.30 6.57
CA THR A 366 -10.69 0.77 7.33
C THR A 366 -11.67 1.49 8.27
N ASN A 367 -12.88 1.82 7.81
CA ASN A 367 -13.91 2.42 8.67
C ASN A 367 -14.37 1.46 9.77
N LEU A 368 -14.69 0.23 9.42
CA LEU A 368 -15.20 -0.77 10.35
C LEU A 368 -14.15 -1.18 11.41
N SER A 369 -12.86 -1.05 11.11
CA SER A 369 -11.80 -1.33 12.07
C SER A 369 -11.88 -0.46 13.33
N ALA A 370 -12.56 0.70 13.28
CA ALA A 370 -12.75 1.60 14.40
C ALA A 370 -13.39 0.90 15.61
N GLY A 371 -14.42 0.06 15.39
CA GLY A 371 -15.09 -0.67 16.48
C GLY A 371 -14.15 -1.61 17.25
N ILE A 372 -13.26 -2.31 16.51
CA ILE A 372 -12.26 -3.21 17.09
C ILE A 372 -11.19 -2.43 17.85
N LEU A 373 -10.73 -1.30 17.29
CA LEU A 373 -9.67 -0.48 17.87
C LEU A 373 -10.15 0.26 19.13
N ILE A 374 -11.39 0.78 19.13
CA ILE A 374 -12.00 1.45 20.29
C ILE A 374 -12.11 0.49 21.47
N THR A 375 -12.51 -0.76 21.21
CA THR A 375 -12.69 -1.78 22.26
C THR A 375 -11.42 -2.49 22.66
N GLY A 376 -10.29 -2.23 21.99
CA GLY A 376 -9.00 -2.87 22.25
C GLY A 376 -8.90 -4.33 21.81
N ASN A 377 -9.90 -4.87 21.12
CA ASN A 377 -9.95 -6.27 20.68
C ASN A 377 -9.10 -6.54 19.41
N THR A 378 -7.89 -6.01 19.36
CA THR A 378 -6.99 -6.06 18.19
C THR A 378 -6.64 -7.46 17.70
N ARG A 379 -6.85 -8.50 18.52
CA ARG A 379 -6.68 -9.93 18.15
C ARG A 379 -7.52 -10.37 16.95
N TYR A 380 -8.59 -9.65 16.63
CA TYR A 380 -9.42 -9.96 15.47
C TYR A 380 -8.83 -9.46 14.15
N LEU A 381 -7.94 -8.45 14.17
CA LEU A 381 -7.36 -7.88 12.95
C LEU A 381 -6.57 -8.90 12.10
N PRO A 382 -5.67 -9.72 12.68
CA PRO A 382 -5.01 -10.79 11.93
C PRO A 382 -6.00 -11.78 11.33
N VAL A 383 -7.04 -12.20 12.08
CA VAL A 383 -8.05 -13.15 11.61
C VAL A 383 -8.76 -12.61 10.36
N VAL A 384 -9.17 -11.35 10.39
CA VAL A 384 -9.82 -10.66 9.26
C VAL A 384 -8.91 -10.69 8.02
N THR A 385 -7.65 -10.35 8.20
CA THR A 385 -6.69 -10.25 7.08
C THR A 385 -6.32 -11.62 6.53
N PHE A 386 -6.13 -12.62 7.40
CA PHE A 386 -5.88 -14.00 6.96
C PHE A 386 -7.08 -14.61 6.25
N ALA A 387 -8.32 -14.32 6.67
CA ALA A 387 -9.51 -14.76 5.96
C ALA A 387 -9.54 -14.20 4.52
N GLY A 388 -9.28 -12.90 4.35
CA GLY A 388 -9.16 -12.29 3.01
C GLY A 388 -8.05 -12.90 2.18
N ALA A 389 -6.87 -13.13 2.78
CA ALA A 389 -5.74 -13.74 2.10
C ALA A 389 -6.02 -15.20 1.66
N ALA A 390 -6.69 -16.00 2.51
CA ALA A 390 -7.06 -17.38 2.20
C ALA A 390 -8.05 -17.43 1.01
N VAL A 391 -9.05 -16.54 1.00
CA VAL A 391 -10.00 -16.44 -0.11
C VAL A 391 -9.30 -15.98 -1.39
N THR A 392 -8.40 -14.98 -1.29
CA THR A 392 -7.58 -14.55 -2.44
C THR A 392 -6.76 -15.71 -2.98
N ALA A 393 -6.09 -16.49 -2.10
CA ALA A 393 -5.29 -17.64 -2.50
C ALA A 393 -6.13 -18.70 -3.24
N PHE A 394 -7.30 -19.03 -2.69
CA PHE A 394 -8.21 -19.99 -3.28
C PHE A 394 -8.69 -19.57 -4.67
N PHE A 395 -9.20 -18.33 -4.79
CA PHE A 395 -9.66 -17.82 -6.09
C PHE A 395 -8.52 -17.59 -7.08
N CYS A 396 -7.33 -17.19 -6.64
CA CYS A 396 -6.16 -17.13 -7.50
C CYS A 396 -5.80 -18.51 -8.05
N TRP A 397 -5.74 -19.53 -7.18
CA TRP A 397 -5.44 -20.89 -7.61
C TRP A 397 -6.44 -21.41 -8.65
N TRP A 398 -7.71 -21.03 -8.53
CA TRP A 398 -8.76 -21.47 -9.46
C TRP A 398 -8.85 -20.61 -10.72
N LEU A 399 -8.86 -19.27 -10.62
CA LEU A 399 -9.15 -18.38 -11.74
C LEU A 399 -7.91 -17.98 -12.55
N VAL A 400 -6.74 -17.91 -11.94
CA VAL A 400 -5.53 -17.46 -12.62
C VAL A 400 -5.12 -18.41 -13.77
N PRO A 401 -5.20 -19.75 -13.64
CA PRO A 401 -4.91 -20.65 -14.76
C PRO A 401 -5.85 -20.49 -15.97
N VAL A 402 -7.06 -19.98 -15.74
CA VAL A 402 -8.10 -19.82 -16.79
C VAL A 402 -8.10 -18.42 -17.39
N SER A 403 -7.92 -17.40 -16.56
CA SER A 403 -8.13 -15.99 -16.93
C SER A 403 -6.90 -15.10 -16.69
N GLY A 404 -5.76 -15.67 -16.27
CA GLY A 404 -4.51 -14.94 -16.07
C GLY A 404 -4.65 -13.74 -15.12
N MET A 405 -4.30 -12.54 -15.61
CA MET A 405 -4.34 -11.29 -14.83
C MET A 405 -5.77 -10.92 -14.40
N ASP A 406 -6.78 -11.17 -15.23
CA ASP A 406 -8.17 -10.88 -14.88
C ASP A 406 -8.63 -11.77 -13.73
N GLY A 407 -8.27 -13.06 -13.74
CA GLY A 407 -8.52 -14.00 -12.65
C GLY A 407 -7.85 -13.55 -11.35
N ALA A 408 -6.65 -13.00 -11.43
CA ALA A 408 -5.93 -12.43 -10.29
C ALA A 408 -6.67 -11.21 -9.72
N ALA A 409 -7.18 -10.32 -10.59
CA ALA A 409 -7.93 -9.14 -10.17
C ALA A 409 -9.27 -9.52 -9.50
N TYR A 410 -9.99 -10.50 -10.05
CA TYR A 410 -11.22 -11.03 -9.44
C TYR A 410 -10.95 -11.66 -8.06
N ALA A 411 -9.85 -12.39 -7.92
CA ALA A 411 -9.45 -13.00 -6.66
C ALA A 411 -9.16 -11.94 -5.57
N ILE A 412 -8.50 -10.82 -5.92
CA ILE A 412 -8.28 -9.71 -4.98
C ILE A 412 -9.61 -9.12 -4.53
N VAL A 413 -10.55 -8.87 -5.46
CA VAL A 413 -11.87 -8.36 -5.09
C VAL A 413 -12.58 -9.34 -4.15
N ALA A 414 -12.62 -10.63 -4.47
CA ALA A 414 -13.23 -11.63 -3.60
C ALA A 414 -12.61 -11.64 -2.20
N GLY A 415 -11.28 -11.61 -2.10
CA GLY A 415 -10.56 -11.55 -0.85
C GLY A 415 -10.85 -10.30 -0.03
N THR A 416 -10.87 -9.12 -0.67
CA THR A 416 -11.16 -7.84 0.01
C THR A 416 -12.63 -7.73 0.42
N VAL A 417 -13.56 -8.28 -0.35
CA VAL A 417 -14.97 -8.41 0.03
C VAL A 417 -15.10 -9.24 1.30
N VAL A 418 -14.51 -10.44 1.33
CA VAL A 418 -14.57 -11.32 2.52
C VAL A 418 -13.88 -10.66 3.71
N MET A 419 -12.74 -10.00 3.49
CA MET A 419 -12.06 -9.22 4.53
C MET A 419 -13.00 -8.17 5.13
N SER A 420 -13.75 -7.44 4.29
CA SER A 420 -14.70 -6.41 4.74
C SER A 420 -15.90 -7.02 5.49
N LEU A 421 -16.42 -8.16 5.03
CA LEU A 421 -17.53 -8.85 5.70
C LEU A 421 -17.11 -9.40 7.07
N VAL A 422 -15.95 -10.03 7.16
CA VAL A 422 -15.41 -10.54 8.43
C VAL A 422 -15.08 -9.37 9.37
N MET A 423 -14.56 -8.26 8.85
CA MET A 423 -14.34 -7.03 9.61
C MET A 423 -15.67 -6.48 10.16
N ALA A 424 -16.72 -6.42 9.32
CA ALA A 424 -18.05 -6.00 9.74
C ALA A 424 -18.58 -6.88 10.87
N TRP A 425 -18.47 -8.19 10.72
CA TRP A 425 -18.97 -9.14 11.73
C TRP A 425 -18.30 -8.95 13.08
N TYR A 426 -16.96 -8.90 13.13
CA TYR A 426 -16.25 -8.70 14.40
C TYR A 426 -16.45 -7.29 14.97
N SER A 427 -16.44 -6.26 14.12
CA SER A 427 -16.67 -4.88 14.56
C SER A 427 -18.05 -4.70 15.18
N LEU A 428 -19.10 -5.20 14.54
CA LEU A 428 -20.47 -5.11 15.05
C LEU A 428 -20.69 -5.93 16.32
N LYS A 429 -19.97 -7.05 16.48
CA LYS A 429 -20.03 -7.87 17.69
C LYS A 429 -19.47 -7.12 18.90
N VAL A 430 -18.40 -6.34 18.74
CA VAL A 430 -17.74 -5.64 19.87
C VAL A 430 -18.20 -4.20 20.03
N PHE A 431 -18.64 -3.56 18.95
CA PHE A 431 -19.13 -2.18 18.93
C PHE A 431 -20.31 -2.05 17.97
N PRO A 432 -21.55 -2.34 18.43
CA PRO A 432 -22.73 -2.38 17.55
C PRO A 432 -23.11 -0.98 17.06
N VAL A 433 -22.98 -0.77 15.74
CA VAL A 433 -23.40 0.42 14.99
C VAL A 433 -24.45 0.00 13.97
N HIS A 434 -25.52 0.75 13.83
CA HIS A 434 -26.53 0.51 12.79
C HIS A 434 -26.09 1.20 11.50
N TYR A 435 -25.56 0.43 10.55
CA TYR A 435 -25.19 0.91 9.23
C TYR A 435 -26.31 0.70 8.23
N ASP A 436 -26.50 1.65 7.30
CA ASP A 436 -27.48 1.56 6.21
C ASP A 436 -26.97 0.67 5.08
N TRP A 437 -26.90 -0.64 5.34
CA TRP A 437 -26.35 -1.62 4.38
C TRP A 437 -27.07 -1.58 3.03
N LEU A 438 -28.39 -1.35 3.01
CA LEU A 438 -29.17 -1.25 1.77
C LEU A 438 -28.66 -0.09 0.90
N LYS A 439 -28.43 1.09 1.49
CA LYS A 439 -27.89 2.24 0.76
C LYS A 439 -26.50 1.93 0.20
N LEU A 440 -25.64 1.25 0.97
CA LEU A 440 -24.32 0.85 0.50
C LEU A 440 -24.41 -0.15 -0.66
N VAL A 441 -25.28 -1.15 -0.58
CA VAL A 441 -25.51 -2.12 -1.66
C VAL A 441 -26.01 -1.41 -2.93
N LEU A 442 -26.99 -0.51 -2.81
CA LEU A 442 -27.48 0.27 -3.95
C LEU A 442 -26.37 1.14 -4.58
N LEU A 443 -25.54 1.75 -3.76
CA LEU A 443 -24.36 2.52 -4.21
C LEU A 443 -23.40 1.65 -5.01
N PHE A 444 -23.11 0.42 -4.53
CA PHE A 444 -22.25 -0.54 -5.22
C PHE A 444 -22.85 -1.01 -6.55
N LEU A 445 -24.14 -1.36 -6.54
CA LEU A 445 -24.82 -1.79 -7.78
C LEU A 445 -24.81 -0.68 -8.83
N ALA A 446 -25.10 0.57 -8.43
CA ALA A 446 -25.01 1.71 -9.33
C ALA A 446 -23.57 1.93 -9.83
N GLY A 447 -22.58 1.85 -8.95
CA GLY A 447 -21.16 2.00 -9.34
C GLY A 447 -20.70 0.91 -10.30
N ILE A 448 -21.05 -0.35 -10.06
CA ILE A 448 -20.71 -1.47 -10.94
C ILE A 448 -21.44 -1.31 -12.30
N ALA A 449 -22.73 -0.99 -12.30
CA ALA A 449 -23.51 -0.81 -13.53
C ALA A 449 -22.93 0.31 -14.42
N LEU A 450 -22.57 1.44 -13.79
CA LEU A 450 -21.92 2.55 -14.50
C LEU A 450 -20.49 2.17 -14.93
N GLY A 451 -19.72 1.45 -14.11
CA GLY A 451 -18.40 0.95 -14.49
C GLY A 451 -18.42 0.07 -15.73
N TRP A 452 -19.45 -0.76 -15.88
CA TRP A 452 -19.64 -1.61 -17.07
C TRP A 452 -19.88 -0.82 -18.37
N PHE A 453 -20.34 0.42 -18.26
CA PHE A 453 -20.48 1.32 -19.42
C PHE A 453 -19.16 1.43 -20.22
N GLN A 454 -18.02 1.49 -19.56
CA GLN A 454 -16.70 1.58 -20.21
C GLN A 454 -16.44 0.38 -21.14
N PHE A 455 -16.91 -0.82 -20.77
CA PHE A 455 -16.66 -2.04 -21.55
C PHE A 455 -17.62 -2.22 -22.72
N PHE A 456 -18.88 -1.85 -22.54
CA PHE A 456 -19.94 -2.18 -23.52
C PHE A 456 -20.30 -1.04 -24.48
N ILE A 457 -20.24 0.19 -24.02
CA ILE A 457 -20.69 1.36 -24.80
C ILE A 457 -19.49 2.21 -25.24
N GLY A 458 -18.47 2.34 -24.40
CA GLY A 458 -17.29 3.14 -24.71
C GLY A 458 -16.66 2.82 -26.09
N PRO A 459 -16.44 1.53 -26.44
CA PRO A 459 -15.88 1.18 -27.75
C PRO A 459 -16.76 1.50 -28.96
N LYS A 460 -18.07 1.71 -28.74
CA LYS A 460 -19.04 2.01 -29.82
C LYS A 460 -19.17 3.50 -30.14
N LEU A 461 -18.54 4.36 -29.35
CA LEU A 461 -18.60 5.81 -29.54
C LEU A 461 -17.39 6.29 -30.40
N PRO A 462 -17.62 6.68 -31.67
CA PRO A 462 -16.54 6.90 -32.61
C PRO A 462 -15.78 8.24 -32.42
N GLN A 463 -16.37 9.18 -31.66
CA GLN A 463 -15.80 10.52 -31.46
C GLN A 463 -15.24 10.68 -30.06
N ALA A 464 -14.00 11.13 -29.95
CA ALA A 464 -13.34 11.36 -28.64
C ALA A 464 -14.12 12.32 -27.75
N GLY A 465 -14.74 13.36 -28.34
CA GLY A 465 -15.58 14.32 -27.59
C GLY A 465 -16.86 13.68 -27.06
N ALA A 466 -17.53 12.82 -27.84
CA ALA A 466 -18.72 12.09 -27.40
C ALA A 466 -18.40 11.09 -26.28
N LEU A 467 -17.26 10.42 -26.37
CA LEU A 467 -16.78 9.53 -25.32
C LEU A 467 -16.48 10.28 -24.01
N LEU A 468 -15.81 11.41 -24.09
CA LEU A 468 -15.52 12.27 -22.93
C LEU A 468 -16.82 12.79 -22.30
N ALA A 469 -17.76 13.29 -23.10
CA ALA A 469 -19.07 13.73 -22.62
C ALA A 469 -19.85 12.60 -21.95
N ALA A 470 -19.83 11.40 -22.51
CA ALA A 470 -20.48 10.22 -21.93
C ALA A 470 -19.86 9.82 -20.58
N LYS A 471 -18.52 9.77 -20.48
CA LYS A 471 -17.81 9.45 -19.22
C LYS A 471 -18.13 10.48 -18.13
N THR A 472 -18.08 11.77 -18.46
CA THR A 472 -18.39 12.83 -17.50
C THR A 472 -19.87 12.80 -17.09
N SER A 473 -20.80 12.54 -18.01
CA SER A 473 -22.22 12.40 -17.70
C SER A 473 -22.49 11.23 -16.76
N MET A 474 -21.80 10.08 -16.92
CA MET A 474 -21.92 8.94 -16.00
C MET A 474 -21.41 9.26 -14.60
N LEU A 475 -20.31 10.01 -14.49
CA LEU A 475 -19.81 10.45 -13.18
C LEU A 475 -20.79 11.44 -12.51
N VAL A 476 -21.36 12.37 -13.29
CA VAL A 476 -22.39 13.28 -12.78
C VAL A 476 -23.62 12.50 -12.35
N LEU A 477 -24.07 11.52 -13.13
CA LEU A 477 -25.20 10.66 -12.78
C LEU A 477 -24.94 9.89 -11.48
N TYR A 478 -23.75 9.30 -11.32
CA TYR A 478 -23.36 8.66 -10.07
C TYR A 478 -23.40 9.63 -8.90
N PHE A 479 -22.83 10.82 -9.07
CA PHE A 479 -22.78 11.85 -8.02
C PHE A 479 -24.17 12.29 -7.61
N VAL A 480 -25.06 12.56 -8.58
CA VAL A 480 -26.47 12.92 -8.31
C VAL A 480 -27.19 11.78 -7.61
N PHE A 481 -27.05 10.54 -8.09
CA PHE A 481 -27.62 9.36 -7.43
C PHE A 481 -27.17 9.24 -5.98
N ALA A 482 -25.86 9.41 -5.73
CA ALA A 482 -25.29 9.35 -4.39
C ALA A 482 -25.83 10.50 -3.50
N MET A 483 -25.94 11.73 -4.03
CA MET A 483 -26.53 12.87 -3.29
C MET A 483 -28.01 12.61 -2.91
N VAL A 484 -28.78 11.99 -3.80
CA VAL A 484 -30.19 11.64 -3.51
C VAL A 484 -30.27 10.52 -2.47
N LEU A 485 -29.41 9.50 -2.61
CA LEU A 485 -29.38 8.34 -1.70
C LEU A 485 -28.97 8.74 -0.28
N PHE A 486 -27.99 9.66 -0.16
CA PHE A 486 -27.44 10.16 1.10
C PHE A 486 -27.88 11.60 1.41
N ARG A 487 -29.11 12.01 0.99
CA ARG A 487 -29.62 13.38 1.16
C ARG A 487 -29.59 13.87 2.61
N GLU A 488 -29.80 12.98 3.57
CA GLU A 488 -29.80 13.32 5.00
C GLU A 488 -28.40 13.73 5.46
N GLU A 489 -27.37 12.97 5.06
CA GLU A 489 -25.98 13.22 5.35
C GLU A 489 -25.50 14.52 4.71
N VAL A 490 -25.86 14.74 3.46
CA VAL A 490 -25.54 15.96 2.70
C VAL A 490 -26.18 17.20 3.35
N THR A 491 -27.45 17.12 3.74
CA THR A 491 -28.14 18.26 4.40
C THR A 491 -27.55 18.57 5.77
N LEU A 492 -27.12 17.57 6.53
CA LEU A 492 -26.43 17.76 7.82
C LEU A 492 -25.11 18.50 7.65
N ILE A 493 -24.31 18.13 6.64
CA ILE A 493 -23.05 18.80 6.33
C ILE A 493 -23.31 20.24 5.88
N ALA A 494 -24.24 20.45 4.94
CA ALA A 494 -24.59 21.76 4.42
C ALA A 494 -25.04 22.71 5.53
N ARG A 495 -25.88 22.25 6.47
CA ARG A 495 -26.31 23.04 7.64
C ARG A 495 -25.14 23.40 8.57
N LYS A 496 -24.22 22.46 8.84
CA LYS A 496 -23.05 22.73 9.71
C LYS A 496 -22.08 23.72 9.05
N VAL A 497 -21.85 23.61 7.75
CA VAL A 497 -21.01 24.53 6.99
C VAL A 497 -21.67 25.92 6.91
N GLY A 498 -22.96 25.99 6.57
CA GLY A 498 -23.70 27.26 6.50
C GLY A 498 -23.74 28.00 7.84
N ASN A 499 -23.90 27.28 8.97
CA ASN A 499 -23.87 27.87 10.31
C ASN A 499 -22.48 28.38 10.72
N LYS A 500 -21.38 27.79 10.17
CA LYS A 500 -20.02 28.27 10.43
C LYS A 500 -19.70 29.56 9.67
N PHE A 501 -20.20 29.69 8.42
CA PHE A 501 -20.09 30.93 7.65
C PHE A 501 -20.97 32.07 8.15
N ARG A 502 -22.06 31.77 8.88
CA ARG A 502 -22.91 32.81 9.53
C ARG A 502 -22.36 33.29 10.87
N ARG A 503 -21.36 32.65 11.44
CA ARG A 503 -20.72 33.00 12.72
C ARG A 503 -19.34 33.64 12.57
N GLN A 504 -18.83 33.76 11.36
CA GLN A 504 -17.69 34.57 10.96
C GLN A 504 -18.17 35.90 10.29
#